data_28dda2745ce20b885924fdd4b6fe0865
#
_entry.id   28dda2745ce20b885924fdd4b6fe0865
#
_cell.length_a   1.000
_cell.length_b   1.000
_cell.length_c   1.000
_cell.angle_alpha   90.00
_cell.angle_beta   90.00
_cell.angle_gamma   90.00
#
_symmetry.space_group_name_H-M   'P 1'
#
loop_
_entity.id
_entity.type
_entity.pdbx_description
1 polymer ?
#
loop_
_entity_poly.entity_id
_entity_poly.type
_entity_poly.pdbx_seq_one_letter_code
_entity_poly.pdbx_strand_id
1 'polypeptide(L)'
;MIGCLVGSEMCIRDRDGYKNIDVTKVTKEAKLGYGTFYNHFSDITDLFEEITKEVIISIQDFVIDLTGHETSPLKQIFIRNYFQFHAFYGSPILEWVAENPTFLMKLWDENTKGVTDNMIKQAIKEGELEGDPLELLDRFENIRETYRWNFLGSLHSLLAVKDPNKAFIESTEGVDIFSMPYQEKRKFLTSIVSDYKKHASKIQRILLDNS
;
A
#
# COMPACT_ATOMS: atom_id res chain seq x y z
N MET A 1 21.99 5.60 10.70
CA MET A 1 21.74 4.82 11.92
C MET A 1 20.38 4.18 11.91
N ILE A 2 19.27 4.92 11.69
CA ILE A 2 17.92 4.36 11.50
C ILE A 2 17.92 3.34 10.36
N GLY A 3 18.48 3.68 9.19
CA GLY A 3 18.58 2.76 8.06
C GLY A 3 19.30 1.44 8.36
N CYS A 4 20.27 1.42 9.28
CA CYS A 4 20.90 0.16 9.70
C CYS A 4 19.95 -0.72 10.52
N LEU A 5 19.08 -0.13 11.35
CA LEU A 5 18.07 -0.88 12.12
C LEU A 5 16.98 -1.42 11.22
N VAL A 6 16.49 -0.60 10.28
CA VAL A 6 15.51 -1.01 9.26
C VAL A 6 16.06 -2.15 8.40
N GLY A 7 17.27 -2.00 7.84
CA GLY A 7 17.89 -3.05 7.02
C GLY A 7 18.15 -4.34 7.80
N SER A 8 18.54 -4.25 9.06
CA SER A 8 18.75 -5.43 9.91
C SER A 8 17.45 -6.15 10.26
N GLU A 9 16.37 -5.40 10.52
CA GLU A 9 15.04 -5.97 10.70
C GLU A 9 14.64 -6.76 9.47
N MET A 10 14.78 -6.16 8.28
CA MET A 10 14.42 -6.79 7.01
C MET A 10 15.20 -8.09 6.77
N CYS A 11 16.51 -8.11 7.03
CA CYS A 11 17.34 -9.32 6.91
C CYS A 11 16.88 -10.44 7.87
N ILE A 12 16.56 -10.10 9.12
CA ILE A 12 16.08 -11.08 10.10
C ILE A 12 14.70 -11.59 9.71
N ARG A 13 13.81 -10.69 9.33
CA ARG A 13 12.45 -11.00 8.91
C ARG A 13 12.42 -11.99 7.75
N ASP A 14 13.23 -11.74 6.72
CA ASP A 14 13.30 -12.60 5.53
C ASP A 14 13.86 -13.99 5.85
N ARG A 15 14.72 -14.08 6.85
CA ARG A 15 15.32 -15.33 7.30
C ARG A 15 14.43 -16.11 8.28
N ASP A 16 13.90 -15.42 9.28
CA ASP A 16 13.30 -16.04 10.48
C ASP A 16 11.79 -15.78 10.61
N GLY A 17 11.22 -14.93 9.73
CA GLY A 17 9.82 -14.46 9.82
C GLY A 17 9.62 -13.36 10.87
N TYR A 18 8.60 -12.52 10.69
CA TYR A 18 8.42 -11.32 11.51
C TYR A 18 8.11 -11.64 13.00
N LYS A 19 7.45 -12.77 13.30
CA LYS A 19 7.13 -13.18 14.69
C LYS A 19 8.35 -13.48 15.54
N ASN A 20 9.48 -13.69 14.89
CA ASN A 20 10.74 -14.00 15.56
C ASN A 20 11.66 -12.77 15.71
N ILE A 21 11.20 -11.59 15.35
CA ILE A 21 11.97 -10.36 15.43
C ILE A 21 11.81 -9.76 16.84
N ASP A 22 12.93 -9.40 17.43
CA ASP A 22 12.99 -8.67 18.69
C ASP A 22 14.12 -7.64 18.66
N VAL A 23 14.10 -6.69 19.59
CA VAL A 23 15.08 -5.61 19.68
C VAL A 23 16.51 -6.15 19.79
N THR A 24 16.71 -7.26 20.49
CA THR A 24 18.03 -7.89 20.69
C THR A 24 18.61 -8.39 19.37
N LYS A 25 17.79 -9.06 18.57
CA LYS A 25 18.20 -9.57 17.27
C LYS A 25 18.51 -8.45 16.29
N VAL A 26 17.63 -7.43 16.24
CA VAL A 26 17.79 -6.27 15.34
C VAL A 26 19.08 -5.52 15.69
N THR A 27 19.32 -5.20 16.95
CA THR A 27 20.54 -4.47 17.37
C THR A 27 21.80 -5.29 17.15
N LYS A 28 21.74 -6.60 17.37
CA LYS A 28 22.86 -7.51 17.12
C LYS A 28 23.22 -7.57 15.63
N GLU A 29 22.21 -7.72 14.76
CA GLU A 29 22.41 -7.75 13.30
C GLU A 29 22.96 -6.40 12.80
N ALA A 30 22.39 -5.29 13.28
CA ALA A 30 22.85 -3.94 12.99
C ALA A 30 24.23 -3.59 13.58
N LYS A 31 24.77 -4.46 14.44
CA LYS A 31 26.02 -4.21 15.21
C LYS A 31 25.95 -2.93 16.05
N LEU A 32 24.78 -2.65 16.60
CA LEU A 32 24.50 -1.48 17.44
C LEU A 32 24.28 -1.89 18.90
N GLY A 33 24.54 -0.94 19.81
CA GLY A 33 24.20 -1.13 21.22
C GLY A 33 22.69 -1.15 21.46
N TYR A 34 22.23 -1.96 22.41
CA TYR A 34 20.80 -2.06 22.78
C TYR A 34 20.17 -0.69 23.08
N GLY A 35 20.88 0.18 23.82
CA GLY A 35 20.42 1.54 24.11
C GLY A 35 20.27 2.42 22.87
N THR A 36 20.99 2.11 21.80
CA THR A 36 20.90 2.88 20.54
C THR A 36 19.53 2.71 19.89
N PHE A 37 18.91 1.52 20.01
CA PHE A 37 17.56 1.28 19.53
C PHE A 37 16.56 2.23 20.18
N TYR A 38 16.59 2.33 21.49
CA TYR A 38 15.64 3.15 22.27
C TYR A 38 15.85 4.66 22.15
N ASN A 39 16.94 5.09 21.50
CA ASN A 39 17.10 6.49 21.10
C ASN A 39 16.24 6.86 19.88
N HIS A 40 15.74 5.86 19.16
CA HIS A 40 14.98 6.07 17.91
C HIS A 40 13.58 5.46 17.95
N PHE A 41 13.39 4.35 18.63
CA PHE A 41 12.13 3.59 18.66
C PHE A 41 11.80 3.23 20.12
N SER A 42 10.50 3.33 20.47
CA SER A 42 10.03 2.97 21.81
C SER A 42 9.98 1.45 22.00
N ASP A 43 9.68 0.72 20.95
CA ASP A 43 9.64 -0.74 20.91
C ASP A 43 9.77 -1.27 19.47
N ILE A 44 9.66 -2.58 19.32
CA ILE A 44 9.77 -3.22 17.99
C ILE A 44 8.59 -2.87 17.07
N THR A 45 7.42 -2.56 17.62
CA THR A 45 6.23 -2.16 16.88
C THR A 45 6.47 -0.80 16.21
N ASP A 46 7.07 0.13 16.93
CA ASP A 46 7.43 1.47 16.42
C ASP A 46 8.40 1.37 15.22
N LEU A 47 9.35 0.43 15.26
CA LEU A 47 10.20 0.13 14.09
C LEU A 47 9.38 -0.41 12.91
N PHE A 48 8.45 -1.34 13.14
CA PHE A 48 7.57 -1.84 12.06
C PHE A 48 6.68 -0.75 11.48
N GLU A 49 6.21 0.16 12.32
CA GLU A 49 5.46 1.33 11.89
C GLU A 49 6.27 2.19 10.92
N GLU A 50 7.50 2.51 11.26
CA GLU A 50 8.36 3.33 10.41
C GLU A 50 8.69 2.62 9.08
N ILE A 51 9.01 1.33 9.11
CA ILE A 51 9.24 0.53 7.90
C ILE A 51 8.01 0.53 6.99
N THR A 52 6.82 0.29 7.56
CA THR A 52 5.58 0.26 6.78
C THR A 52 5.29 1.63 6.13
N LYS A 53 5.57 2.71 6.85
CA LYS A 53 5.44 4.08 6.35
C LYS A 53 6.41 4.34 5.20
N GLU A 54 7.69 3.97 5.34
CA GLU A 54 8.68 4.10 4.26
C GLU A 54 8.26 3.33 3.01
N VAL A 55 7.73 2.12 3.17
CA VAL A 55 7.17 1.31 2.06
C VAL A 55 6.04 2.07 1.35
N ILE A 56 5.08 2.61 2.09
CA ILE A 56 3.94 3.35 1.52
C ILE A 56 4.43 4.59 0.75
N ILE A 57 5.34 5.36 1.32
CA ILE A 57 5.90 6.56 0.69
C ILE A 57 6.67 6.17 -0.59
N SER A 58 7.53 5.18 -0.54
CA SER A 58 8.30 4.70 -1.70
C SER A 58 7.40 4.23 -2.84
N ILE A 59 6.27 3.58 -2.52
CA ILE A 59 5.26 3.21 -3.52
C ILE A 59 4.63 4.44 -4.15
N GLN A 60 4.30 5.46 -3.34
CA GLN A 60 3.70 6.69 -3.86
C GLN A 60 4.64 7.39 -4.83
N ASP A 61 5.89 7.58 -4.45
CA ASP A 61 6.90 8.22 -5.29
C ASP A 61 7.11 7.44 -6.59
N PHE A 62 7.26 6.11 -6.50
CA PHE A 62 7.37 5.25 -7.67
C PHE A 62 6.17 5.37 -8.62
N VAL A 63 4.96 5.42 -8.08
CA VAL A 63 3.75 5.52 -8.90
C VAL A 63 3.63 6.91 -9.52
N ILE A 64 3.98 7.97 -8.79
CA ILE A 64 4.01 9.34 -9.33
C ILE A 64 4.97 9.40 -10.51
N ASP A 65 6.18 8.90 -10.38
CA ASP A 65 7.18 8.86 -11.45
C ASP A 65 6.69 8.05 -12.65
N LEU A 66 6.08 6.90 -12.40
CA LEU A 66 5.59 6.00 -13.44
C LEU A 66 4.37 6.55 -14.18
N THR A 67 3.49 7.26 -13.47
CA THR A 67 2.21 7.75 -13.98
C THR A 67 2.19 9.24 -14.27
N GLY A 68 3.32 9.92 -14.17
CA GLY A 68 3.42 11.38 -14.39
C GLY A 68 2.93 11.84 -15.77
N HIS A 69 2.73 10.91 -16.71
CA HIS A 69 2.13 11.15 -18.04
C HIS A 69 0.68 10.63 -18.16
N GLU A 70 0.16 9.97 -17.14
CA GLU A 70 -1.23 9.51 -17.14
C GLU A 70 -2.17 10.66 -16.86
N THR A 71 -3.08 10.90 -17.78
CA THR A 71 -3.99 12.05 -17.74
C THR A 71 -5.22 11.81 -16.88
N SER A 72 -5.59 10.54 -16.60
CA SER A 72 -6.77 10.22 -15.79
C SER A 72 -6.43 10.14 -14.30
N PRO A 73 -6.88 11.10 -13.47
CA PRO A 73 -6.72 11.06 -12.02
C PRO A 73 -7.36 9.82 -11.40
N LEU A 74 -8.50 9.41 -11.92
CA LEU A 74 -9.20 8.21 -11.44
C LEU A 74 -8.35 6.95 -11.68
N LYS A 75 -7.76 6.83 -12.87
CA LYS A 75 -6.88 5.70 -13.21
C LYS A 75 -5.64 5.67 -12.32
N GLN A 76 -5.06 6.83 -12.01
CA GLN A 76 -3.91 6.94 -11.10
C GLN A 76 -4.20 6.38 -9.70
N ILE A 77 -5.41 6.59 -9.15
CA ILE A 77 -5.82 6.03 -7.86
C ILE A 77 -5.74 4.50 -7.88
N PHE A 78 -6.29 3.88 -8.93
CA PHE A 78 -6.31 2.42 -9.05
C PHE A 78 -4.93 1.84 -9.37
N ILE A 79 -4.10 2.55 -10.12
CA ILE A 79 -2.70 2.15 -10.33
C ILE A 79 -1.94 2.14 -9.00
N ARG A 80 -2.10 3.17 -8.17
CA ARG A 80 -1.49 3.20 -6.83
C ARG A 80 -1.92 2.02 -5.98
N ASN A 81 -3.22 1.73 -5.95
CA ASN A 81 -3.76 0.59 -5.22
C ASN A 81 -3.20 -0.74 -5.76
N TYR A 82 -3.09 -0.88 -7.07
CA TYR A 82 -2.49 -2.06 -7.70
C TYR A 82 -1.05 -2.29 -7.24
N PHE A 83 -0.25 -1.23 -7.21
CA PHE A 83 1.13 -1.33 -6.75
C PHE A 83 1.24 -1.57 -5.24
N GLN A 84 0.33 -1.03 -4.43
CA GLN A 84 0.25 -1.35 -3.00
C GLN A 84 -0.01 -2.85 -2.78
N PHE A 85 -0.93 -3.46 -3.54
CA PHE A 85 -1.13 -4.91 -3.49
C PHE A 85 0.15 -5.68 -3.78
N HIS A 86 0.90 -5.27 -4.81
CA HIS A 86 2.14 -5.93 -5.16
C HIS A 86 3.28 -5.72 -4.16
N ALA A 87 3.32 -4.57 -3.49
CA ALA A 87 4.31 -4.28 -2.47
C ALA A 87 4.10 -5.13 -1.20
N PHE A 88 2.85 -5.29 -0.80
CA PHE A 88 2.54 -6.11 0.37
C PHE A 88 2.59 -7.61 0.04
N TYR A 89 2.24 -7.99 -1.20
CA TYR A 89 2.23 -9.39 -1.61
C TYR A 89 3.63 -10.02 -1.56
N GLY A 90 3.74 -11.12 -0.83
CA GLY A 90 5.02 -11.81 -0.62
C GLY A 90 6.00 -11.08 0.28
N SER A 91 5.63 -9.92 0.81
CA SER A 91 6.42 -9.23 1.84
C SER A 91 6.12 -9.86 3.21
N PRO A 92 7.14 -10.20 3.99
CA PRO A 92 6.94 -10.68 5.36
C PRO A 92 6.20 -9.69 6.26
N ILE A 93 6.24 -8.39 5.95
CA ILE A 93 5.49 -7.36 6.68
C ILE A 93 3.97 -7.48 6.47
N LEU A 94 3.51 -8.18 5.41
CA LEU A 94 2.10 -8.41 5.17
C LEU A 94 1.43 -9.13 6.34
N GLU A 95 2.11 -10.10 6.96
CA GLU A 95 1.57 -10.82 8.13
C GLU A 95 1.36 -9.86 9.30
N TRP A 96 2.35 -8.98 9.57
CA TRP A 96 2.24 -8.00 10.65
C TRP A 96 1.14 -6.98 10.38
N VAL A 97 1.06 -6.46 9.16
CA VAL A 97 0.03 -5.49 8.74
C VAL A 97 -1.37 -6.11 8.83
N ALA A 98 -1.52 -7.37 8.45
CA ALA A 98 -2.79 -8.08 8.54
C ALA A 98 -3.25 -8.30 9.99
N GLU A 99 -2.32 -8.45 10.93
CA GLU A 99 -2.60 -8.54 12.37
C GLU A 99 -2.80 -7.15 13.02
N ASN A 100 -2.38 -6.06 12.37
CA ASN A 100 -2.46 -4.68 12.86
C ASN A 100 -3.24 -3.74 11.90
N PRO A 101 -4.50 -4.06 11.55
CA PRO A 101 -5.24 -3.33 10.52
C PRO A 101 -5.50 -1.86 10.86
N THR A 102 -5.70 -1.54 12.15
CA THR A 102 -5.94 -0.17 12.62
C THR A 102 -4.73 0.73 12.39
N PHE A 103 -3.53 0.19 12.47
CA PHE A 103 -2.30 0.90 12.17
C PHE A 103 -2.21 1.25 10.67
N LEU A 104 -2.47 0.29 9.79
CA LEU A 104 -2.48 0.53 8.35
C LEU A 104 -3.53 1.60 7.96
N MET A 105 -4.70 1.58 8.61
CA MET A 105 -5.73 2.61 8.44
C MET A 105 -5.22 4.00 8.78
N LYS A 106 -4.56 4.14 9.94
CA LYS A 106 -3.95 5.41 10.38
C LYS A 106 -2.91 5.91 9.39
N LEU A 107 -1.97 5.04 8.98
CA LEU A 107 -0.95 5.40 7.98
C LEU A 107 -1.56 5.85 6.66
N TRP A 108 -2.61 5.21 6.21
CA TRP A 108 -3.30 5.60 4.99
C TRP A 108 -3.94 6.99 5.13
N ASP A 109 -4.58 7.28 6.25
CA ASP A 109 -5.14 8.60 6.49
C ASP A 109 -4.07 9.68 6.47
N GLU A 110 -2.97 9.45 7.15
CA GLU A 110 -1.90 10.44 7.28
C GLU A 110 -1.17 10.70 5.94
N ASN A 111 -0.96 9.66 5.13
CA ASN A 111 -0.06 9.75 3.97
C ASN A 111 -0.78 9.75 2.61
N THR A 112 -2.00 9.24 2.52
CA THR A 112 -2.66 9.07 1.21
C THR A 112 -3.97 9.84 1.06
N LYS A 113 -4.63 10.21 2.16
CA LYS A 113 -5.95 10.86 2.13
C LYS A 113 -5.92 12.13 1.28
N GLY A 114 -5.06 13.07 1.59
CA GLY A 114 -5.01 14.37 0.90
C GLY A 114 -4.69 14.23 -0.58
N VAL A 115 -3.82 13.31 -0.95
CA VAL A 115 -3.46 13.06 -2.37
C VAL A 115 -4.65 12.45 -3.11
N THR A 116 -5.31 11.47 -2.51
CA THR A 116 -6.47 10.81 -3.11
C THR A 116 -7.65 11.76 -3.25
N ASP A 117 -7.94 12.57 -2.22
CA ASP A 117 -9.00 13.57 -2.26
C ASP A 117 -8.75 14.61 -3.36
N ASN A 118 -7.51 15.04 -3.56
CA ASN A 118 -7.16 15.95 -4.64
C ASN A 118 -7.34 15.31 -6.03
N MET A 119 -6.94 14.04 -6.20
CA MET A 119 -7.15 13.31 -7.45
C MET A 119 -8.64 13.17 -7.78
N ILE A 120 -9.50 12.93 -6.79
CA ILE A 120 -10.94 12.86 -7.01
C ILE A 120 -11.52 14.22 -7.39
N LYS A 121 -11.15 15.29 -6.68
CA LYS A 121 -11.56 16.65 -7.06
C LYS A 121 -11.14 16.98 -8.49
N GLN A 122 -9.97 16.53 -8.90
CA GLN A 122 -9.50 16.72 -10.26
C GLN A 122 -10.30 15.87 -11.26
N ALA A 123 -10.59 14.61 -10.96
CA ALA A 123 -11.42 13.75 -11.81
C ALA A 123 -12.83 14.31 -12.03
N ILE A 124 -13.43 14.91 -10.97
CA ILE A 124 -14.71 15.62 -11.07
C ILE A 124 -14.57 16.83 -12.01
N LYS A 125 -13.53 17.65 -11.80
CA LYS A 125 -13.29 18.86 -12.61
C LYS A 125 -13.05 18.55 -14.08
N GLU A 126 -12.41 17.43 -14.38
CA GLU A 126 -12.11 16.98 -15.74
C GLU A 126 -13.26 16.20 -16.38
N GLY A 127 -14.36 15.99 -15.66
CA GLY A 127 -15.55 15.29 -16.17
C GLY A 127 -15.38 13.78 -16.29
N GLU A 128 -14.40 13.18 -15.61
CA GLU A 128 -14.26 11.72 -15.53
C GLU A 128 -15.35 11.08 -14.66
N LEU A 129 -15.95 11.88 -13.77
CA LEU A 129 -17.04 11.49 -12.88
C LEU A 129 -18.24 12.40 -13.13
N GLU A 130 -19.35 11.81 -13.52
CA GLU A 130 -20.61 12.51 -13.72
C GLU A 130 -21.38 12.64 -12.41
N GLY A 131 -21.90 13.84 -12.11
CA GLY A 131 -22.74 14.10 -10.94
C GLY A 131 -22.46 15.44 -10.28
N ASP A 132 -23.22 15.75 -9.22
CA ASP A 132 -22.97 16.93 -8.38
C ASP A 132 -21.65 16.76 -7.63
N PRO A 133 -20.70 17.73 -7.67
CA PRO A 133 -19.40 17.62 -7.03
C PRO A 133 -19.47 17.37 -5.52
N LEU A 134 -20.46 17.94 -4.81
CA LEU A 134 -20.60 17.75 -3.37
C LEU A 134 -21.13 16.37 -3.03
N GLU A 135 -22.12 15.89 -3.80
CA GLU A 135 -22.63 14.51 -3.65
C GLU A 135 -21.55 13.48 -3.99
N LEU A 136 -20.73 13.73 -5.01
CA LEU A 136 -19.62 12.85 -5.38
C LEU A 136 -18.54 12.80 -4.31
N LEU A 137 -18.22 13.92 -3.67
CA LEU A 137 -17.24 13.95 -2.58
C LEU A 137 -17.76 13.23 -1.33
N ASP A 138 -19.01 13.44 -0.94
CA ASP A 138 -19.63 12.74 0.19
C ASP A 138 -19.72 11.22 -0.08
N ARG A 139 -20.16 10.87 -1.28
CA ARG A 139 -20.21 9.49 -1.72
C ARG A 139 -18.82 8.85 -1.77
N PHE A 140 -17.80 9.62 -2.15
CA PHE A 140 -16.43 9.15 -2.19
C PHE A 140 -15.89 8.81 -0.80
N GLU A 141 -16.20 9.59 0.24
CA GLU A 141 -15.79 9.23 1.60
C GLU A 141 -16.32 7.85 1.99
N ASN A 142 -17.59 7.57 1.71
CA ASN A 142 -18.20 6.27 1.94
C ASN A 142 -17.56 5.15 1.10
N ILE A 143 -17.26 5.42 -0.18
CA ILE A 143 -16.58 4.47 -1.06
C ILE A 143 -15.16 4.21 -0.58
N ARG A 144 -14.43 5.25 -0.17
CA ARG A 144 -13.08 5.14 0.37
C ARG A 144 -13.05 4.24 1.61
N GLU A 145 -13.96 4.43 2.55
CA GLU A 145 -14.06 3.58 3.73
C GLU A 145 -14.38 2.13 3.36
N THR A 146 -15.34 1.92 2.47
CA THR A 146 -15.68 0.59 1.97
C THR A 146 -14.49 -0.07 1.28
N TYR A 147 -13.75 0.68 0.45
CA TYR A 147 -12.53 0.19 -0.21
C TYR A 147 -11.47 -0.21 0.80
N ARG A 148 -11.23 0.61 1.83
CA ARG A 148 -10.27 0.34 2.90
C ARG A 148 -10.61 -0.95 3.64
N TRP A 149 -11.86 -1.13 4.05
CA TRP A 149 -12.31 -2.34 4.73
C TRP A 149 -12.18 -3.58 3.83
N ASN A 150 -12.51 -3.46 2.54
CA ASN A 150 -12.31 -4.55 1.60
C ASN A 150 -10.83 -4.87 1.38
N PHE A 151 -9.96 -3.86 1.32
CA PHE A 151 -8.51 -4.07 1.24
C PHE A 151 -8.00 -4.78 2.49
N LEU A 152 -8.37 -4.32 3.69
CA LEU A 152 -7.97 -4.97 4.94
C LEU A 152 -8.47 -6.41 5.01
N GLY A 153 -9.71 -6.67 4.64
CA GLY A 153 -10.25 -8.03 4.54
C GLY A 153 -9.49 -8.89 3.54
N SER A 154 -9.00 -8.30 2.45
CA SER A 154 -8.22 -9.01 1.44
C SER A 154 -6.78 -9.29 1.85
N LEU A 155 -6.21 -8.58 2.84
CA LEU A 155 -4.84 -8.82 3.33
C LEU A 155 -4.66 -10.26 3.81
N HIS A 156 -5.60 -10.80 4.59
CA HIS A 156 -5.56 -12.21 4.98
C HIS A 156 -5.69 -13.15 3.79
N SER A 157 -6.50 -12.78 2.79
CA SER A 157 -6.62 -13.53 1.55
C SER A 157 -5.34 -13.47 0.72
N LEU A 158 -4.61 -12.33 0.76
CA LEU A 158 -3.32 -12.17 0.08
C LEU A 158 -2.25 -13.12 0.63
N LEU A 159 -2.30 -13.50 1.91
CA LEU A 159 -1.41 -14.50 2.48
C LEU A 159 -1.62 -15.89 1.87
N ALA A 160 -2.82 -16.19 1.40
CA ALA A 160 -3.20 -17.47 0.80
C ALA A 160 -3.24 -17.46 -0.74
N VAL A 161 -3.23 -16.29 -1.37
CA VAL A 161 -3.39 -16.12 -2.83
C VAL A 161 -2.05 -16.31 -3.54
N LYS A 162 -2.09 -17.07 -4.64
CA LYS A 162 -0.90 -17.32 -5.48
C LYS A 162 -0.69 -16.28 -6.58
N ASP A 163 -1.67 -15.41 -6.83
CA ASP A 163 -1.64 -14.42 -7.90
C ASP A 163 -2.16 -13.05 -7.41
N PRO A 164 -1.26 -12.09 -7.17
CA PRO A 164 -1.62 -10.76 -6.68
C PRO A 164 -2.45 -9.97 -7.70
N ASN A 165 -2.32 -10.24 -9.00
CA ASN A 165 -3.13 -9.57 -10.03
C ASN A 165 -4.59 -9.98 -9.91
N LYS A 166 -4.81 -11.28 -9.69
CA LYS A 166 -6.17 -11.81 -9.46
C LYS A 166 -6.75 -11.26 -8.18
N ALA A 167 -5.98 -11.24 -7.08
CA ALA A 167 -6.42 -10.70 -5.80
C ALA A 167 -6.81 -9.22 -5.91
N PHE A 168 -6.03 -8.40 -6.62
CA PHE A 168 -6.34 -7.00 -6.87
C PHE A 168 -7.69 -6.84 -7.60
N ILE A 169 -7.91 -7.58 -8.68
CA ILE A 169 -9.16 -7.50 -9.45
C ILE A 169 -10.34 -7.92 -8.56
N GLU A 170 -10.28 -9.09 -7.93
CA GLU A 170 -11.39 -9.66 -7.15
C GLU A 170 -11.75 -8.81 -5.93
N SER A 171 -10.77 -8.23 -5.23
CA SER A 171 -11.03 -7.35 -4.08
C SER A 171 -11.60 -6.00 -4.49
N THR A 172 -11.25 -5.50 -5.68
CA THR A 172 -11.64 -4.17 -6.14
C THR A 172 -12.93 -4.19 -6.96
N GLU A 173 -13.21 -5.26 -7.69
CA GLU A 173 -14.44 -5.34 -8.52
C GLU A 173 -15.72 -5.34 -7.68
N GLY A 174 -15.68 -5.81 -6.43
CA GLY A 174 -16.80 -5.80 -5.49
C GLY A 174 -17.11 -4.41 -4.91
N VAL A 175 -16.21 -3.44 -5.03
CA VAL A 175 -16.41 -2.07 -4.53
C VAL A 175 -17.22 -1.27 -5.54
N ASP A 176 -18.20 -0.48 -5.09
CA ASP A 176 -18.86 0.47 -5.96
C ASP A 176 -17.90 1.61 -6.31
N ILE A 177 -17.41 1.59 -7.54
CA ILE A 177 -16.54 2.62 -8.08
C ILE A 177 -17.39 3.57 -8.90
N PHE A 178 -17.90 4.62 -8.24
CA PHE A 178 -18.62 5.70 -8.91
C PHE A 178 -19.73 5.25 -9.88
N SER A 179 -20.50 4.25 -9.45
CA SER A 179 -21.57 3.64 -10.27
C SER A 179 -21.11 3.02 -11.59
N MET A 180 -19.83 2.75 -11.73
CA MET A 180 -19.32 2.07 -12.93
C MET A 180 -19.94 0.67 -13.07
N PRO A 181 -20.55 0.33 -14.21
CA PRO A 181 -21.10 -1.00 -14.44
C PRO A 181 -20.07 -2.09 -14.25
N TYR A 182 -20.47 -3.23 -13.66
CA TYR A 182 -19.56 -4.33 -13.31
C TYR A 182 -18.63 -4.75 -14.46
N GLN A 183 -19.16 -4.89 -15.67
CA GLN A 183 -18.35 -5.33 -16.81
C GLN A 183 -17.33 -4.27 -17.25
N GLU A 184 -17.68 -2.99 -17.15
CA GLU A 184 -16.77 -1.88 -17.46
C GLU A 184 -15.69 -1.81 -16.41
N LYS A 185 -16.06 -1.89 -15.14
CA LYS A 185 -15.13 -1.93 -14.01
C LYS A 185 -14.11 -3.05 -14.16
N ARG A 186 -14.55 -4.27 -14.46
CA ARG A 186 -13.67 -5.41 -14.67
C ARG A 186 -12.71 -5.20 -15.85
N LYS A 187 -13.19 -4.64 -16.97
CA LYS A 187 -12.33 -4.26 -18.11
C LYS A 187 -11.29 -3.22 -17.70
N PHE A 188 -11.72 -2.20 -16.97
CA PHE A 188 -10.85 -1.13 -16.46
C PHE A 188 -9.75 -1.69 -15.56
N LEU A 189 -10.08 -2.50 -14.55
CA LEU A 189 -9.09 -3.13 -13.67
C LEU A 189 -8.17 -4.08 -14.44
N THR A 190 -8.69 -4.83 -15.39
CA THR A 190 -7.88 -5.72 -16.24
C THR A 190 -6.91 -4.93 -17.13
N SER A 191 -7.29 -3.75 -17.61
CA SER A 191 -6.37 -2.88 -18.38
C SER A 191 -5.21 -2.40 -17.49
N ILE A 192 -5.49 -1.99 -16.25
CA ILE A 192 -4.43 -1.60 -15.30
C ILE A 192 -3.44 -2.74 -15.11
N VAL A 193 -3.93 -3.95 -14.83
CA VAL A 193 -3.05 -5.12 -14.70
C VAL A 193 -2.24 -5.35 -15.97
N SER A 194 -2.86 -5.27 -17.15
CA SER A 194 -2.18 -5.48 -18.44
C SER A 194 -1.05 -4.48 -18.66
N ASP A 195 -1.33 -3.20 -18.38
CA ASP A 195 -0.41 -2.10 -18.65
C ASP A 195 0.78 -2.09 -17.66
N TYR A 196 0.52 -2.44 -16.41
CA TYR A 196 1.48 -2.23 -15.31
C TYR A 196 2.12 -3.49 -14.72
N LYS A 197 1.66 -4.71 -15.07
CA LYS A 197 2.21 -5.96 -14.50
C LYS A 197 3.72 -6.14 -14.66
N LYS A 198 4.31 -5.60 -15.74
CA LYS A 198 5.76 -5.63 -15.95
C LYS A 198 6.54 -4.74 -14.98
N HIS A 199 5.88 -3.72 -14.42
CA HIS A 199 6.46 -2.80 -13.46
C HIS A 199 6.28 -3.29 -12.03
N ALA A 200 5.29 -4.15 -11.78
CA ALA A 200 4.98 -4.64 -10.44
C ALA A 200 6.16 -5.40 -9.79
N SER A 201 6.92 -6.17 -10.59
CA SER A 201 8.13 -6.86 -10.11
C SER A 201 9.27 -5.90 -9.71
N LYS A 202 9.25 -4.64 -10.16
CA LYS A 202 10.25 -3.65 -9.78
C LYS A 202 10.01 -3.10 -8.38
N ILE A 203 8.77 -3.07 -7.91
CA ILE A 203 8.44 -2.60 -6.56
C ILE A 203 9.15 -3.44 -5.50
N GLN A 204 9.13 -4.75 -5.63
CA GLN A 204 9.83 -5.63 -4.68
C GLN A 204 11.34 -5.31 -4.63
N ARG A 205 11.94 -4.93 -5.77
CA ARG A 205 13.36 -4.51 -5.79
C ARG A 205 13.56 -3.15 -5.14
N ILE A 206 12.69 -2.17 -5.40
CA ILE A 206 12.78 -0.84 -4.77
C ILE A 206 12.71 -0.96 -3.25
N LEU A 207 11.86 -1.84 -2.75
CA LEU A 207 11.73 -2.08 -1.31
C LEU A 207 12.95 -2.82 -0.71
N LEU A 208 13.65 -3.61 -1.53
CA LEU A 208 14.89 -4.31 -1.13
C LEU A 208 16.14 -3.42 -1.30
N ASP A 209 16.16 -2.54 -2.31
CA ASP A 209 17.32 -1.69 -2.62
C ASP A 209 17.40 -0.44 -1.72
N ASN A 210 16.29 -0.04 -1.09
CA ASN A 210 16.25 1.03 -0.08
C ASN A 210 16.56 0.53 1.35
N SER A 211 16.89 -0.73 1.49
CA SER A 211 17.37 -1.40 2.71
C SER A 211 18.87 -1.60 2.63
#